data_99794bd885b2c6c1a1b3dcdd4dfc0a08
#
_entry.id   99794bd885b2c6c1a1b3dcdd4dfc0a08
#
_cell.length_a   1.000
_cell.length_b   1.000
_cell.length_c   1.000
_cell.angle_alpha   90.00
_cell.angle_beta   90.00
_cell.angle_gamma   90.00
#
_symmetry.space_group_name_H-M   'P 1'
#
loop_
_entity.id
_entity.type
_entity.pdbx_description
1 polymer ?
#
loop_
_entity_poly.entity_id
_entity_poly.type
_entity_poly.pdbx_seq_one_letter_code
_entity_poly.pdbx_strand_id
1 'polypeptide(L)'
;MDNLKYLNHIQLYFDDEKEIPDLPIQILQKMPNLTKMTISECSCLEVFQTQIPEIVEKRVLTHLKILKLDNVSKLQSIGSEDSPWLNVICDSEKLQQLYVINCPDLKTLVHSTPSVTFTYVKEMYIDNCNELTYLFTLSSVNKLENLEHIEVTDCESMEAIVLKEEDDISEEIKLQKLKRVELNDLSSLECFYSGNDTLRLPSLMQVDIWICPKMEFFSRGDIYLNSSFKGIQASNVSSDDLVFHHDLNSSVQKVFLQQVTTFNSESIN
;
A
#
# COMPACT_ATOMS: atom_id res chain seq x y z
N MET A 1 -15.39 -28.99 -18.75
CA MET A 1 -15.34 -27.82 -17.87
C MET A 1 -14.97 -28.12 -16.39
N ASP A 2 -14.60 -29.37 -16.07
CA ASP A 2 -14.32 -29.77 -14.68
C ASP A 2 -12.94 -29.38 -14.14
N ASN A 3 -12.07 -28.79 -14.96
CA ASN A 3 -10.70 -28.49 -14.57
C ASN A 3 -10.53 -27.16 -13.80
N LEU A 4 -11.54 -26.26 -13.79
CA LEU A 4 -11.47 -24.98 -13.12
C LEU A 4 -11.31 -25.10 -11.59
N LYS A 5 -11.80 -26.19 -11.01
CA LYS A 5 -11.65 -26.46 -9.56
C LYS A 5 -10.19 -26.63 -9.09
N TYR A 6 -9.26 -26.88 -10.02
CA TYR A 6 -7.83 -27.03 -9.70
C TYR A 6 -7.04 -25.72 -9.91
N LEU A 7 -7.66 -24.72 -10.52
CA LEU A 7 -7.01 -23.43 -10.73
C LEU A 7 -7.00 -22.64 -9.44
N ASN A 8 -5.85 -22.03 -9.16
CA ASN A 8 -5.61 -21.19 -7.99
C ASN A 8 -5.30 -19.73 -8.34
N HIS A 9 -5.25 -19.41 -9.63
CA HIS A 9 -5.00 -18.06 -10.13
C HIS A 9 -5.92 -17.74 -11.30
N ILE A 10 -6.48 -16.53 -11.30
CA ILE A 10 -7.21 -15.94 -12.42
C ILE A 10 -6.64 -14.55 -12.71
N GLN A 11 -6.55 -14.23 -13.99
CA GLN A 11 -6.29 -12.88 -14.46
C GLN A 11 -7.45 -12.44 -15.35
N LEU A 12 -8.04 -11.30 -15.01
CA LEU A 12 -9.17 -10.71 -15.70
C LEU A 12 -8.69 -9.48 -16.46
N TYR A 13 -9.00 -9.44 -17.74
CA TYR A 13 -8.79 -8.29 -18.61
C TYR A 13 -10.14 -7.76 -19.02
N PHE A 14 -10.31 -6.43 -19.00
CA PHE A 14 -11.56 -5.78 -19.36
C PHE A 14 -11.33 -4.93 -20.60
N ASP A 15 -12.03 -5.27 -21.67
CA ASP A 15 -11.98 -4.55 -22.96
C ASP A 15 -13.02 -3.42 -22.94
N ASP A 16 -12.54 -2.18 -22.92
CA ASP A 16 -13.38 -0.98 -22.79
C ASP A 16 -14.25 -0.68 -24.00
N GLU A 17 -14.06 -1.37 -25.13
CA GLU A 17 -14.83 -1.16 -26.36
C GLU A 17 -16.17 -1.91 -26.38
N LYS A 18 -16.44 -2.75 -25.40
CA LYS A 18 -17.66 -3.58 -25.33
C LYS A 18 -18.55 -3.18 -24.16
N GLU A 19 -19.82 -3.68 -24.23
CA GLU A 19 -20.83 -3.52 -23.17
C GLU A 19 -20.23 -3.73 -21.78
N ILE A 20 -20.70 -2.97 -20.77
CA ILE A 20 -20.24 -2.96 -19.38
C ILE A 20 -19.90 -4.38 -18.93
N PRO A 21 -18.63 -4.69 -18.68
CA PRO A 21 -18.24 -6.05 -18.34
C PRO A 21 -18.64 -6.36 -16.90
N ASP A 22 -19.52 -7.32 -16.70
CA ASP A 22 -19.79 -7.88 -15.38
C ASP A 22 -18.59 -8.70 -14.88
N LEU A 23 -18.31 -8.62 -13.59
CA LEU A 23 -17.37 -9.55 -12.95
C LEU A 23 -17.81 -10.99 -13.24
N PRO A 24 -16.95 -11.89 -13.76
CA PRO A 24 -17.35 -13.21 -14.20
C PRO A 24 -17.66 -14.18 -13.05
N ILE A 25 -18.67 -13.84 -12.25
CA ILE A 25 -19.09 -14.55 -11.04
C ILE A 25 -19.30 -16.04 -11.29
N GLN A 26 -19.91 -16.41 -12.42
CA GLN A 26 -20.14 -17.81 -12.77
C GLN A 26 -18.83 -18.60 -12.97
N ILE A 27 -17.76 -17.93 -13.40
CA ILE A 27 -16.44 -18.55 -13.53
C ILE A 27 -15.81 -18.68 -12.13
N LEU A 28 -15.85 -17.62 -11.33
CA LEU A 28 -15.32 -17.62 -9.97
C LEU A 28 -15.96 -18.71 -9.11
N GLN A 29 -17.26 -18.96 -9.24
CA GLN A 29 -17.96 -20.05 -8.53
C GLN A 29 -17.40 -21.46 -8.82
N LYS A 30 -16.75 -21.63 -9.97
CA LYS A 30 -16.13 -22.91 -10.37
C LYS A 30 -14.67 -23.04 -9.92
N MET A 31 -14.15 -22.02 -9.22
CA MET A 31 -12.76 -21.93 -8.76
C MET A 31 -12.64 -21.89 -7.22
N PRO A 32 -13.06 -22.94 -6.51
CA PRO A 32 -13.10 -22.92 -5.04
C PRO A 32 -11.71 -22.84 -4.38
N ASN A 33 -10.65 -23.09 -5.14
CA ASN A 33 -9.26 -23.03 -4.67
C ASN A 33 -8.53 -21.75 -5.13
N LEU A 34 -9.26 -20.73 -5.56
CA LEU A 34 -8.68 -19.47 -6.02
C LEU A 34 -7.93 -18.78 -4.88
N THR A 35 -6.62 -18.60 -5.04
CA THR A 35 -5.76 -17.97 -4.06
C THR A 35 -5.15 -16.66 -4.56
N LYS A 36 -5.15 -16.43 -5.88
CA LYS A 36 -4.65 -15.21 -6.50
C LYS A 36 -5.62 -14.69 -7.55
N MET A 37 -5.94 -13.41 -7.48
CA MET A 37 -6.72 -12.71 -8.50
C MET A 37 -5.91 -11.50 -8.99
N THR A 38 -5.85 -11.34 -10.30
CA THR A 38 -5.30 -10.16 -10.96
C THR A 38 -6.39 -9.52 -11.80
N ILE A 39 -6.56 -8.21 -11.69
CA ILE A 39 -7.42 -7.40 -12.54
C ILE A 39 -6.49 -6.47 -13.29
N SER A 40 -6.53 -6.52 -14.61
CA SER A 40 -5.63 -5.78 -15.46
C SER A 40 -6.38 -5.04 -16.56
N GLU A 41 -5.81 -3.90 -16.99
CA GLU A 41 -6.31 -3.12 -18.14
C GLU A 41 -7.81 -2.76 -18.00
N CYS A 42 -8.21 -2.24 -16.84
CA CYS A 42 -9.61 -1.94 -16.56
C CYS A 42 -9.82 -0.43 -16.43
N SER A 43 -10.58 0.18 -17.34
CA SER A 43 -11.02 1.58 -17.26
C SER A 43 -12.51 1.72 -16.89
N CYS A 44 -13.20 0.62 -16.63
CA CYS A 44 -14.62 0.58 -16.32
C CYS A 44 -14.88 0.43 -14.83
N LEU A 45 -15.36 1.50 -14.16
CA LEU A 45 -15.70 1.48 -12.73
C LEU A 45 -16.88 0.56 -12.39
N GLU A 46 -17.78 0.33 -13.34
CA GLU A 46 -18.97 -0.48 -13.16
C GLU A 46 -18.65 -1.93 -12.80
N VAL A 47 -17.49 -2.44 -13.23
CA VAL A 47 -16.97 -3.76 -12.79
C VAL A 47 -16.88 -3.84 -11.28
N PHE A 48 -16.43 -2.75 -10.62
CA PHE A 48 -16.27 -2.71 -9.17
C PHE A 48 -17.57 -2.48 -8.41
N GLN A 49 -18.63 -2.03 -9.10
CA GLN A 49 -19.96 -1.81 -8.52
C GLN A 49 -20.80 -3.10 -8.48
N THR A 50 -20.37 -4.16 -9.16
CA THR A 50 -21.08 -5.44 -9.18
C THR A 50 -21.22 -6.03 -7.77
N GLN A 51 -22.48 -6.33 -7.38
CA GLN A 51 -22.74 -7.02 -6.12
C GLN A 51 -22.35 -8.49 -6.22
N ILE A 52 -21.52 -8.97 -5.30
CA ILE A 52 -21.18 -10.40 -5.24
C ILE A 52 -22.22 -11.12 -4.39
N PRO A 53 -22.90 -12.17 -4.92
CA PRO A 53 -23.77 -13.00 -4.10
C PRO A 53 -23.03 -13.63 -2.93
N GLU A 54 -23.65 -13.68 -1.75
CA GLU A 54 -23.08 -14.24 -0.51
C GLU A 54 -22.51 -15.66 -0.68
N ILE A 55 -23.10 -16.47 -1.58
CA ILE A 55 -22.62 -17.82 -1.91
C ILE A 55 -21.23 -17.81 -2.57
N VAL A 56 -20.99 -16.81 -3.44
CA VAL A 56 -19.67 -16.64 -4.12
C VAL A 56 -18.65 -16.16 -3.12
N GLU A 57 -19.00 -15.16 -2.35
CA GLU A 57 -18.20 -14.63 -1.27
C GLU A 57 -17.70 -15.76 -0.36
N LYS A 58 -18.61 -16.55 0.20
CA LYS A 58 -18.28 -17.66 1.11
C LYS A 58 -17.51 -18.82 0.48
N ARG A 59 -17.55 -19.01 -0.83
CA ARG A 59 -16.93 -20.18 -1.47
C ARG A 59 -15.63 -19.90 -2.19
N VAL A 60 -15.45 -18.71 -2.70
CA VAL A 60 -14.33 -18.38 -3.60
C VAL A 60 -13.40 -17.36 -2.95
N LEU A 61 -13.94 -16.21 -2.55
CA LEU A 61 -13.12 -15.10 -2.09
C LEU A 61 -12.48 -15.37 -0.72
N THR A 62 -13.06 -16.25 0.09
CA THR A 62 -12.51 -16.65 1.39
C THR A 62 -11.18 -17.39 1.32
N HIS A 63 -10.74 -17.83 0.15
CA HIS A 63 -9.43 -18.48 -0.05
C HIS A 63 -8.43 -17.54 -0.75
N LEU A 64 -8.87 -16.37 -1.16
CA LEU A 64 -8.03 -15.41 -1.86
C LEU A 64 -6.97 -14.85 -0.91
N LYS A 65 -5.71 -15.02 -1.28
CA LYS A 65 -4.54 -14.55 -0.51
C LYS A 65 -3.87 -13.36 -1.15
N ILE A 66 -3.98 -13.23 -2.46
CA ILE A 66 -3.28 -12.24 -3.24
C ILE A 66 -4.28 -11.55 -4.16
N LEU A 67 -4.38 -10.23 -4.04
CA LEU A 67 -5.09 -9.37 -4.97
C LEU A 67 -4.07 -8.47 -5.67
N LYS A 68 -4.12 -8.44 -7.00
CA LYS A 68 -3.36 -7.48 -7.82
C LYS A 68 -4.32 -6.66 -8.68
N LEU A 69 -4.23 -5.35 -8.56
CA LEU A 69 -4.83 -4.37 -9.45
C LEU A 69 -3.71 -3.78 -10.30
N ASP A 70 -3.82 -3.86 -11.63
CA ASP A 70 -2.74 -3.48 -12.54
C ASP A 70 -3.32 -2.71 -13.73
N ASN A 71 -2.91 -1.48 -13.90
CA ASN A 71 -3.44 -0.58 -14.92
C ASN A 71 -4.97 -0.44 -14.85
N VAL A 72 -5.48 -0.15 -13.64
CA VAL A 72 -6.89 0.13 -13.39
C VAL A 72 -7.09 1.63 -13.36
N SER A 73 -7.41 2.20 -14.52
CA SER A 73 -7.74 3.62 -14.64
C SER A 73 -9.12 3.93 -14.05
N LYS A 74 -9.37 5.20 -13.70
CA LYS A 74 -10.59 5.71 -13.05
C LYS A 74 -10.89 5.18 -11.65
N LEU A 75 -10.16 4.22 -11.11
CA LEU A 75 -10.30 3.79 -9.73
C LEU A 75 -9.72 4.88 -8.81
N GLN A 76 -10.57 5.61 -8.11
CA GLN A 76 -10.14 6.71 -7.22
C GLN A 76 -9.83 6.25 -5.79
N SER A 77 -10.46 5.17 -5.33
CA SER A 77 -10.18 4.54 -4.03
C SER A 77 -10.62 3.09 -4.02
N ILE A 78 -10.00 2.27 -3.15
CA ILE A 78 -10.37 0.87 -2.95
C ILE A 78 -11.49 0.76 -1.91
N GLY A 79 -11.41 1.51 -0.84
CA GLY A 79 -12.35 1.47 0.28
C GLY A 79 -13.53 2.42 0.13
N SER A 80 -14.23 2.42 -1.02
CA SER A 80 -15.40 3.28 -1.27
C SER A 80 -16.71 2.48 -1.36
N GLU A 81 -17.84 3.17 -1.19
CA GLU A 81 -19.17 2.58 -1.41
C GLU A 81 -19.36 2.11 -2.87
N ASP A 82 -18.60 2.68 -3.80
CA ASP A 82 -18.64 2.36 -5.22
C ASP A 82 -17.95 1.04 -5.58
N SER A 83 -17.28 0.39 -4.62
CA SER A 83 -16.53 -0.84 -4.87
C SER A 83 -16.83 -1.93 -3.84
N PRO A 84 -18.11 -2.36 -3.69
CA PRO A 84 -18.52 -3.22 -2.58
C PRO A 84 -17.80 -4.55 -2.53
N TRP A 85 -17.47 -5.18 -3.65
CA TRP A 85 -16.78 -6.46 -3.64
C TRP A 85 -15.26 -6.34 -3.37
N LEU A 86 -14.64 -5.22 -3.75
CA LEU A 86 -13.26 -4.95 -3.32
C LEU A 86 -13.19 -4.82 -1.80
N ASN A 87 -14.18 -4.17 -1.19
CA ASN A 87 -14.25 -4.02 0.26
C ASN A 87 -14.31 -5.40 0.95
N VAL A 88 -15.17 -6.28 0.44
CA VAL A 88 -15.28 -7.67 0.95
C VAL A 88 -13.96 -8.44 0.83
N ILE A 89 -13.26 -8.32 -0.31
CA ILE A 89 -11.97 -8.97 -0.52
C ILE A 89 -10.91 -8.40 0.42
N CYS A 90 -10.82 -7.09 0.50
CA CYS A 90 -9.77 -6.43 1.28
C CYS A 90 -9.91 -6.66 2.79
N ASP A 91 -11.13 -6.91 3.29
CA ASP A 91 -11.39 -7.27 4.68
C ASP A 91 -11.42 -8.79 4.93
N SER A 92 -11.18 -9.60 3.90
CA SER A 92 -11.13 -11.05 4.04
C SER A 92 -9.96 -11.49 4.93
N GLU A 93 -10.24 -12.37 5.90
CA GLU A 93 -9.23 -12.97 6.80
C GLU A 93 -8.10 -13.71 6.08
N LYS A 94 -8.25 -13.99 4.80
CA LYS A 94 -7.26 -14.73 4.00
C LYS A 94 -6.39 -13.84 3.14
N LEU A 95 -6.81 -12.61 2.85
CA LEU A 95 -6.02 -11.70 2.03
C LEU A 95 -4.74 -11.31 2.78
N GLN A 96 -3.60 -11.64 2.21
CA GLN A 96 -2.29 -11.40 2.81
C GLN A 96 -1.45 -10.40 2.03
N GLN A 97 -1.65 -10.32 0.71
CA GLN A 97 -0.86 -9.46 -0.17
C GLN A 97 -1.77 -8.64 -1.06
N LEU A 98 -1.52 -7.34 -1.11
CA LEU A 98 -2.19 -6.39 -1.99
C LEU A 98 -1.14 -5.74 -2.90
N TYR A 99 -1.36 -5.81 -4.20
CA TYR A 99 -0.57 -5.12 -5.22
C TYR A 99 -1.46 -4.11 -5.94
N VAL A 100 -1.04 -2.88 -6.00
CA VAL A 100 -1.72 -1.79 -6.74
C VAL A 100 -0.67 -1.13 -7.62
N ILE A 101 -0.76 -1.39 -8.92
CA ILE A 101 0.29 -1.04 -9.86
C ILE A 101 -0.33 -0.29 -11.05
N ASN A 102 0.33 0.78 -11.50
CA ASN A 102 -0.12 1.56 -12.65
C ASN A 102 -1.58 2.03 -12.55
N CYS A 103 -2.02 2.49 -11.38
CA CYS A 103 -3.38 3.01 -11.19
C CYS A 103 -3.35 4.55 -11.15
N PRO A 104 -3.43 5.23 -12.32
CA PRO A 104 -3.11 6.66 -12.44
C PRO A 104 -4.08 7.58 -11.71
N ASP A 105 -5.35 7.20 -11.59
CA ASP A 105 -6.39 8.04 -11.00
C ASP A 105 -6.63 7.73 -9.50
N LEU A 106 -5.84 6.82 -8.92
CA LEU A 106 -5.99 6.43 -7.52
C LEU A 106 -5.47 7.54 -6.60
N LYS A 107 -6.36 8.11 -5.79
CA LYS A 107 -6.07 9.23 -4.88
C LYS A 107 -5.81 8.79 -3.45
N THR A 108 -6.47 7.72 -3.02
CA THR A 108 -6.34 7.14 -1.68
C THR A 108 -6.65 5.64 -1.70
N LEU A 109 -5.99 4.86 -0.87
CA LEU A 109 -6.35 3.46 -0.70
C LEU A 109 -7.67 3.32 0.07
N VAL A 110 -7.89 4.16 1.08
CA VAL A 110 -9.04 4.08 1.98
C VAL A 110 -9.62 5.46 2.19
N HIS A 111 -10.92 5.61 2.04
CA HIS A 111 -11.63 6.86 2.33
C HIS A 111 -11.61 7.18 3.85
N SER A 112 -11.83 8.46 4.21
CA SER A 112 -11.85 8.94 5.60
C SER A 112 -12.88 8.22 6.49
N THR A 113 -13.95 7.67 5.90
CA THR A 113 -14.89 6.75 6.57
C THR A 113 -14.66 5.34 6.03
N PRO A 114 -13.66 4.60 6.55
CA PRO A 114 -13.22 3.36 5.93
C PRO A 114 -14.28 2.27 6.06
N SER A 115 -14.84 1.85 4.95
CA SER A 115 -15.57 0.59 4.82
C SER A 115 -14.61 -0.61 4.80
N VAL A 116 -13.31 -0.36 4.56
CA VAL A 116 -12.24 -1.36 4.48
C VAL A 116 -11.17 -1.08 5.51
N THR A 117 -10.70 -2.11 6.18
CA THR A 117 -9.70 -2.00 7.26
C THR A 117 -8.34 -2.61 6.93
N PHE A 118 -8.23 -3.47 5.91
CA PHE A 118 -7.03 -4.25 5.58
C PHE A 118 -6.41 -5.00 6.76
N THR A 119 -7.21 -5.33 7.77
CA THR A 119 -6.74 -5.88 9.05
C THR A 119 -5.84 -7.12 8.88
N TYR A 120 -6.11 -7.94 7.88
CA TYR A 120 -5.39 -9.22 7.67
C TYR A 120 -4.26 -9.13 6.65
N VAL A 121 -4.13 -8.00 5.94
CA VAL A 121 -3.07 -7.78 4.95
C VAL A 121 -1.73 -7.69 5.66
N LYS A 122 -0.76 -8.44 5.13
CA LYS A 122 0.62 -8.48 5.63
C LYS A 122 1.59 -7.67 4.79
N GLU A 123 1.37 -7.64 3.50
CA GLU A 123 2.27 -7.01 2.54
C GLU A 123 1.48 -6.15 1.58
N MET A 124 1.94 -4.92 1.38
CA MET A 124 1.39 -3.96 0.43
C MET A 124 2.48 -3.46 -0.50
N TYR A 125 2.19 -3.53 -1.81
CA TYR A 125 3.05 -3.12 -2.90
C TYR A 125 2.31 -2.11 -3.75
N ILE A 126 2.75 -0.87 -3.74
CA ILE A 126 2.15 0.25 -4.47
C ILE A 126 3.19 0.77 -5.44
N ASP A 127 2.87 0.79 -6.73
CA ASP A 127 3.81 1.15 -7.78
C ASP A 127 3.15 1.99 -8.86
N ASN A 128 3.79 3.07 -9.27
CA ASN A 128 3.37 3.97 -10.34
C ASN A 128 1.89 4.44 -10.21
N CYS A 129 1.53 4.96 -9.02
CA CYS A 129 0.21 5.52 -8.72
C CYS A 129 0.35 7.03 -8.46
N ASN A 130 0.42 7.84 -9.54
CA ASN A 130 0.91 9.21 -9.50
C ASN A 130 -0.05 10.25 -8.91
N GLU A 131 -1.35 9.96 -8.80
CA GLU A 131 -2.33 10.81 -8.10
C GLU A 131 -2.45 10.50 -6.60
N LEU A 132 -1.75 9.46 -6.11
CA LEU A 132 -1.83 9.00 -4.73
C LEU A 132 -0.97 9.88 -3.83
N THR A 133 -1.62 10.65 -2.93
CA THR A 133 -0.93 11.60 -2.04
C THR A 133 -0.56 11.00 -0.68
N TYR A 134 -1.31 10.00 -0.22
CA TYR A 134 -1.03 9.22 1.00
C TYR A 134 -1.67 7.83 0.91
N LEU A 135 -1.18 6.88 1.70
CA LEU A 135 -1.78 5.54 1.75
C LEU A 135 -2.89 5.45 2.80
N PHE A 136 -2.65 5.99 3.98
CA PHE A 136 -3.51 5.82 5.14
C PHE A 136 -3.76 7.14 5.85
N THR A 137 -4.94 7.26 6.48
CA THR A 137 -5.19 8.25 7.52
C THR A 137 -4.86 7.65 8.89
N LEU A 138 -4.80 8.49 9.93
CA LEU A 138 -4.58 8.04 11.31
C LEU A 138 -5.66 7.05 11.76
N SER A 139 -6.91 7.27 11.35
CA SER A 139 -8.05 6.40 11.69
C SER A 139 -7.96 5.00 11.05
N SER A 140 -7.33 4.88 9.88
CA SER A 140 -7.19 3.62 9.15
C SER A 140 -5.91 2.86 9.52
N VAL A 141 -4.79 3.54 9.75
CA VAL A 141 -3.50 2.90 10.01
C VAL A 141 -3.48 2.02 11.25
N ASN A 142 -4.20 2.42 12.31
CA ASN A 142 -4.30 1.65 13.55
C ASN A 142 -5.07 0.33 13.41
N LYS A 143 -5.75 0.11 12.28
CA LYS A 143 -6.45 -1.15 11.96
C LYS A 143 -5.56 -2.16 11.21
N LEU A 144 -4.36 -1.76 10.81
CA LEU A 144 -3.39 -2.60 10.09
C LEU A 144 -2.64 -3.55 11.05
N GLU A 145 -3.38 -4.37 11.78
CA GLU A 145 -2.84 -5.20 12.87
C GLU A 145 -1.82 -6.27 12.41
N ASN A 146 -1.88 -6.65 11.14
CA ASN A 146 -1.05 -7.72 10.60
C ASN A 146 0.00 -7.25 9.58
N LEU A 147 0.07 -5.96 9.30
CA LEU A 147 0.97 -5.42 8.29
C LEU A 147 2.44 -5.63 8.70
N GLU A 148 3.19 -6.33 7.84
CA GLU A 148 4.59 -6.68 8.04
C GLU A 148 5.51 -5.93 7.08
N HIS A 149 5.03 -5.60 5.87
CA HIS A 149 5.82 -4.97 4.83
C HIS A 149 4.99 -3.96 4.03
N ILE A 150 5.58 -2.79 3.80
CA ILE A 150 5.10 -1.75 2.89
C ILE A 150 6.21 -1.45 1.88
N GLU A 151 5.88 -1.50 0.61
CA GLU A 151 6.74 -1.04 -0.48
C GLU A 151 5.96 -0.03 -1.33
N VAL A 152 6.53 1.15 -1.53
CA VAL A 152 5.98 2.22 -2.36
C VAL A 152 7.05 2.68 -3.33
N THR A 153 6.75 2.59 -4.62
CA THR A 153 7.70 2.93 -5.69
C THR A 153 7.02 3.84 -6.70
N ASP A 154 7.76 4.79 -7.24
CA ASP A 154 7.38 5.60 -8.41
C ASP A 154 5.99 6.29 -8.29
N CYS A 155 5.69 6.84 -7.11
CA CYS A 155 4.45 7.57 -6.82
C CYS A 155 4.77 9.06 -6.61
N GLU A 156 4.75 9.84 -7.70
CA GLU A 156 5.28 11.21 -7.73
C GLU A 156 4.57 12.18 -6.78
N SER A 157 3.25 12.04 -6.58
CA SER A 157 2.45 12.93 -5.72
C SER A 157 2.42 12.50 -4.25
N MET A 158 3.07 11.39 -3.87
CA MET A 158 3.06 10.90 -2.50
C MET A 158 3.75 11.88 -1.56
N GLU A 159 3.01 12.49 -0.64
CA GLU A 159 3.52 13.46 0.35
C GLU A 159 3.82 12.79 1.71
N ALA A 160 3.01 11.82 2.09
CA ALA A 160 3.19 11.04 3.32
C ALA A 160 2.65 9.61 3.16
N ILE A 161 3.19 8.65 3.90
CA ILE A 161 2.62 7.30 3.95
C ILE A 161 1.36 7.30 4.82
N VAL A 162 1.42 7.99 5.97
CA VAL A 162 0.28 8.17 6.88
C VAL A 162 0.02 9.66 7.06
N LEU A 163 -1.19 10.09 6.68
CA LEU A 163 -1.64 11.47 6.84
C LEU A 163 -2.38 11.63 8.18
N LYS A 164 -2.05 12.69 8.92
CA LYS A 164 -2.86 13.17 10.02
C LYS A 164 -3.87 14.19 9.51
N GLU A 165 -5.16 13.90 9.64
CA GLU A 165 -6.25 14.84 9.36
C GLU A 165 -6.46 15.81 10.55
N GLU A 166 -7.05 16.98 10.31
CA GLU A 166 -7.22 18.02 11.35
C GLU A 166 -8.09 17.57 12.52
N ASP A 167 -9.07 16.68 12.28
CA ASP A 167 -10.01 16.17 13.28
C ASP A 167 -9.52 14.92 14.02
N ASP A 168 -8.33 14.42 13.67
CA ASP A 168 -7.76 13.23 14.30
C ASP A 168 -7.31 13.49 15.73
N ILE A 169 -7.90 12.77 16.69
CA ILE A 169 -7.66 12.92 18.12
C ILE A 169 -6.82 11.80 18.75
N SER A 170 -6.29 10.88 17.94
CA SER A 170 -5.44 9.80 18.46
C SER A 170 -4.10 10.34 18.92
N GLU A 171 -3.57 9.82 20.00
CA GLU A 171 -2.26 10.21 20.55
C GLU A 171 -1.16 9.21 20.16
N GLU A 172 -1.50 8.11 19.53
CA GLU A 172 -0.54 7.04 19.26
C GLU A 172 -0.90 6.21 18.03
N ILE A 173 0.12 5.93 17.20
CA ILE A 173 0.05 4.99 16.08
C ILE A 173 0.79 3.71 16.45
N LYS A 174 0.17 2.56 16.20
CA LYS A 174 0.73 1.24 16.51
C LYS A 174 0.75 0.33 15.29
N LEU A 175 1.91 0.14 14.68
CA LEU A 175 2.14 -0.86 13.66
C LEU A 175 2.96 -2.02 14.26
N GLN A 176 2.27 -2.87 15.02
CA GLN A 176 2.90 -3.88 15.89
C GLN A 176 3.76 -4.90 15.14
N LYS A 177 3.40 -5.23 13.90
CA LYS A 177 4.06 -6.30 13.12
C LYS A 177 4.90 -5.77 11.96
N LEU A 178 4.90 -4.45 11.72
CA LEU A 178 5.66 -3.86 10.61
C LEU A 178 7.16 -4.11 10.82
N LYS A 179 7.77 -4.81 9.85
CA LYS A 179 9.17 -5.24 9.85
C LYS A 179 10.01 -4.46 8.86
N ARG A 180 9.43 -4.11 7.73
CA ARG A 180 10.15 -3.46 6.64
C ARG A 180 9.31 -2.39 5.95
N VAL A 181 9.95 -1.27 5.65
CA VAL A 181 9.40 -0.17 4.86
C VAL A 181 10.38 0.11 3.72
N GLU A 182 9.89 0.07 2.47
CA GLU A 182 10.66 0.38 1.27
C GLU A 182 10.01 1.56 0.55
N LEU A 183 10.76 2.63 0.38
CA LEU A 183 10.34 3.89 -0.23
C LEU A 183 11.30 4.22 -1.36
N ASN A 184 10.82 4.17 -2.60
CA ASN A 184 11.68 4.30 -3.77
C ASN A 184 11.05 5.26 -4.80
N ASP A 185 11.85 6.20 -5.29
CA ASP A 185 11.48 7.18 -6.32
C ASP A 185 10.19 7.95 -5.99
N LEU A 186 10.17 8.57 -4.80
CA LEU A 186 9.05 9.34 -4.27
C LEU A 186 9.44 10.82 -4.19
N SER A 187 9.31 11.51 -5.31
CA SER A 187 9.82 12.89 -5.48
C SER A 187 9.14 13.94 -4.59
N SER A 188 7.94 13.68 -4.10
CA SER A 188 7.18 14.57 -3.23
C SER A 188 7.14 14.13 -1.76
N LEU A 189 7.63 12.94 -1.42
CA LEU A 189 7.53 12.40 -0.07
C LEU A 189 8.31 13.22 0.95
N GLU A 190 7.61 13.79 1.92
CA GLU A 190 8.19 14.57 3.01
C GLU A 190 8.46 13.74 4.27
N CYS A 191 7.62 12.73 4.54
CA CYS A 191 7.71 11.92 5.77
C CYS A 191 6.94 10.59 5.65
N PHE A 192 7.20 9.68 6.59
CA PHE A 192 6.35 8.51 6.76
C PHE A 192 5.02 8.86 7.45
N TYR A 193 5.07 9.68 8.51
CA TYR A 193 3.89 10.18 9.22
C TYR A 193 3.91 11.70 9.36
N SER A 194 2.85 12.37 8.89
CA SER A 194 2.77 13.83 8.85
C SER A 194 2.44 14.50 10.20
N GLY A 195 1.91 13.74 11.17
CA GLY A 195 1.54 14.24 12.48
C GLY A 195 2.70 14.24 13.50
N ASN A 196 2.35 14.62 14.73
CA ASN A 196 3.27 14.71 15.86
C ASN A 196 2.94 13.72 17.00
N ASP A 197 2.04 12.77 16.74
CA ASP A 197 1.68 11.73 17.71
C ASP A 197 2.81 10.70 17.81
N THR A 198 2.75 9.91 18.89
CA THR A 198 3.73 8.85 19.13
C THR A 198 3.57 7.72 18.11
N LEU A 199 4.67 7.35 17.46
CA LEU A 199 4.74 6.24 16.51
C LEU A 199 5.45 5.03 17.12
N ARG A 200 4.74 3.92 17.31
CA ARG A 200 5.29 2.67 17.84
C ARG A 200 5.47 1.63 16.75
N LEU A 201 6.71 1.24 16.52
CA LEU A 201 7.14 0.27 15.52
C LEU A 201 8.01 -0.83 16.17
N PRO A 202 7.45 -1.62 17.11
CA PRO A 202 8.25 -2.54 17.92
C PRO A 202 8.87 -3.68 17.13
N SER A 203 8.39 -3.98 15.94
CA SER A 203 8.91 -5.05 15.07
C SER A 203 9.75 -4.55 13.91
N LEU A 204 9.89 -3.23 13.73
CA LEU A 204 10.62 -2.66 12.61
C LEU A 204 12.09 -3.08 12.64
N MET A 205 12.56 -3.63 11.54
CA MET A 205 13.92 -4.13 11.37
C MET A 205 14.75 -3.27 10.42
N GLN A 206 14.12 -2.76 9.37
CA GLN A 206 14.80 -2.05 8.29
C GLN A 206 13.88 -1.05 7.61
N VAL A 207 14.43 0.06 7.19
CA VAL A 207 13.82 1.04 6.29
C VAL A 207 14.74 1.21 5.09
N ASP A 208 14.21 1.13 3.89
CA ASP A 208 14.93 1.38 2.64
C ASP A 208 14.41 2.67 2.03
N ILE A 209 15.29 3.63 1.78
CA ILE A 209 14.96 4.96 1.23
C ILE A 209 15.84 5.21 0.01
N TRP A 210 15.22 5.17 -1.18
CA TRP A 210 15.89 5.39 -2.45
C TRP A 210 15.22 6.54 -3.19
N ILE A 211 15.98 7.56 -3.59
CA ILE A 211 15.47 8.69 -4.40
C ILE A 211 14.20 9.34 -3.80
N CYS A 212 14.26 9.72 -2.52
CA CYS A 212 13.20 10.48 -1.83
C CYS A 212 13.75 11.84 -1.40
N PRO A 213 13.93 12.80 -2.33
CA PRO A 213 14.72 14.01 -2.12
C PRO A 213 14.09 15.03 -1.17
N LYS A 214 12.83 14.88 -0.80
CA LYS A 214 12.14 15.77 0.16
C LYS A 214 11.94 15.16 1.53
N MET A 215 12.31 13.87 1.73
CA MET A 215 12.07 13.18 2.99
C MET A 215 13.07 13.61 4.07
N GLU A 216 12.69 14.62 4.84
CA GLU A 216 13.56 15.20 5.89
C GLU A 216 13.47 14.45 7.22
N PHE A 217 12.36 13.78 7.52
CA PHE A 217 12.13 13.06 8.78
C PHE A 217 11.19 11.88 8.57
N PHE A 218 11.22 10.92 9.50
CA PHE A 218 10.28 9.80 9.48
C PHE A 218 8.92 10.18 10.12
N SER A 219 8.96 10.86 11.27
CA SER A 219 7.79 11.41 11.97
C SER A 219 8.21 12.63 12.78
N ARG A 220 7.29 13.57 13.01
CA ARG A 220 7.55 14.72 13.90
C ARG A 220 7.39 14.38 15.38
N GLY A 221 6.63 13.33 15.70
CA GLY A 221 6.43 12.84 17.05
C GLY A 221 7.51 11.87 17.52
N ASP A 222 7.38 11.39 18.74
CA ASP A 222 8.27 10.39 19.31
C ASP A 222 8.15 9.05 18.56
N ILE A 223 9.28 8.41 18.29
CA ILE A 223 9.33 7.12 17.60
C ILE A 223 9.89 6.06 18.56
N TYR A 224 9.11 5.02 18.83
CA TYR A 224 9.53 3.87 19.63
C TYR A 224 9.87 2.68 18.74
N LEU A 225 11.12 2.28 18.75
CA LEU A 225 11.67 1.12 18.06
C LEU A 225 12.13 0.06 19.07
N ASN A 226 12.24 -1.18 18.59
CA ASN A 226 12.91 -2.23 19.34
C ASN A 226 14.43 -2.27 19.00
N SER A 227 15.20 -2.95 19.82
CA SER A 227 16.63 -3.24 19.58
C SER A 227 16.90 -4.11 18.34
N SER A 228 15.87 -4.66 17.71
CA SER A 228 15.97 -5.39 16.44
C SER A 228 16.12 -4.49 15.21
N PHE A 229 15.92 -3.18 15.33
CA PHE A 229 16.10 -2.24 14.22
C PHE A 229 17.57 -2.18 13.81
N LYS A 230 17.83 -2.43 12.53
CA LYS A 230 19.19 -2.54 11.97
C LYS A 230 19.69 -1.22 11.38
N GLY A 231 18.79 -0.40 10.84
CA GLY A 231 19.16 0.87 10.20
C GLY A 231 18.39 1.14 8.91
N ILE A 232 18.86 2.14 8.16
CA ILE A 232 18.32 2.58 6.89
C ILE A 232 19.26 2.18 5.76
N GLN A 233 18.74 1.57 4.70
CA GLN A 233 19.40 1.41 3.41
C GLN A 233 19.10 2.63 2.53
N ALA A 234 20.08 3.15 1.82
CA ALA A 234 19.87 4.32 0.97
C ALA A 234 20.76 4.30 -0.29
N SER A 235 20.40 5.07 -1.31
CA SER A 235 21.04 5.09 -2.64
C SER A 235 22.55 5.36 -2.63
N ASN A 236 23.03 6.12 -1.65
CA ASN A 236 24.41 6.57 -1.59
C ASN A 236 25.27 5.78 -0.58
N VAL A 237 24.74 4.67 -0.10
CA VAL A 237 25.41 3.80 0.87
C VAL A 237 25.69 2.46 0.19
N SER A 238 26.85 1.87 0.47
CA SER A 238 27.16 0.52 -0.01
C SER A 238 26.03 -0.44 0.34
N SER A 239 25.72 -1.39 -0.53
CA SER A 239 24.62 -2.35 -0.36
C SER A 239 24.64 -3.11 0.97
N ASP A 240 25.83 -3.19 1.61
CA ASP A 240 26.05 -3.89 2.87
C ASP A 240 26.09 -2.96 4.09
N ASP A 241 26.06 -1.63 3.89
CA ASP A 241 26.16 -0.65 4.96
C ASP A 241 24.80 -0.04 5.27
N LEU A 242 24.32 -0.18 6.50
CA LEU A 242 23.11 0.45 6.98
C LEU A 242 23.44 1.76 7.71
N VAL A 243 22.67 2.82 7.42
CA VAL A 243 22.77 4.09 8.14
C VAL A 243 21.95 3.98 9.43
N PHE A 244 22.62 4.08 10.57
CA PHE A 244 21.94 4.25 11.85
C PHE A 244 22.67 5.33 12.65
N HIS A 245 21.92 6.32 13.11
CA HIS A 245 22.47 7.45 13.86
C HIS A 245 21.49 7.84 14.98
N HIS A 246 21.86 7.57 16.22
CA HIS A 246 21.12 7.85 17.46
C HIS A 246 19.66 7.38 17.47
N ASP A 247 18.83 7.83 16.51
CA ASP A 247 17.42 7.50 16.34
C ASP A 247 17.05 7.46 14.85
N LEU A 248 15.79 7.09 14.54
CA LEU A 248 15.33 6.92 13.17
C LEU A 248 15.28 8.27 12.43
N ASN A 249 14.80 9.34 13.05
CA ASN A 249 14.73 10.65 12.43
C ASN A 249 16.13 11.20 12.08
N SER A 250 17.08 11.09 13.01
CA SER A 250 18.47 11.49 12.75
C SER A 250 19.09 10.67 11.61
N SER A 251 18.71 9.41 11.47
CA SER A 251 19.18 8.54 10.40
C SER A 251 18.56 8.96 9.05
N VAL A 252 17.26 9.27 9.00
CA VAL A 252 16.57 9.80 7.81
C VAL A 252 17.16 11.14 7.39
N GLN A 253 17.36 12.06 8.33
CA GLN A 253 17.95 13.37 8.05
C GLN A 253 19.37 13.24 7.45
N LYS A 254 20.15 12.29 7.91
CA LYS A 254 21.49 12.02 7.34
C LYS A 254 21.37 11.54 5.88
N VAL A 255 20.45 10.64 5.59
CA VAL A 255 20.16 10.18 4.21
C VAL A 255 19.71 11.34 3.33
N PHE A 256 18.77 12.16 3.81
CA PHE A 256 18.30 13.36 3.13
C PHE A 256 19.45 14.31 2.75
N LEU A 257 20.30 14.66 3.70
CA LEU A 257 21.45 15.56 3.44
C LEU A 257 22.42 14.98 2.41
N GLN A 258 22.60 13.68 2.37
CA GLN A 258 23.42 13.01 1.35
C GLN A 258 22.77 13.07 -0.05
N GLN A 259 21.47 12.84 -0.15
CA GLN A 259 20.75 12.93 -1.42
C GLN A 259 20.79 14.35 -1.98
N VAL A 260 20.49 15.37 -1.17
CA VAL A 260 20.51 16.79 -1.60
C VAL A 260 21.89 17.21 -2.09
N THR A 261 22.97 16.76 -1.45
CA THR A 261 24.35 17.09 -1.91
C THR A 261 24.68 16.45 -3.25
N THR A 262 24.21 15.26 -3.52
CA THR A 262 24.42 14.55 -4.80
C THR A 262 23.67 15.24 -5.93
N PHE A 263 22.38 15.57 -5.76
CA PHE A 263 21.58 16.27 -6.77
C PHE A 263 22.17 17.65 -7.13
N ASN A 264 22.66 18.42 -6.14
CA ASN A 264 23.29 19.71 -6.40
C ASN A 264 24.61 19.59 -7.15
N SER A 265 25.37 18.53 -6.98
CA SER A 265 26.63 18.30 -7.69
C SER A 265 26.44 17.87 -9.16
N GLU A 266 25.35 17.17 -9.47
CA GLU A 266 25.00 16.75 -10.85
C GLU A 266 24.37 17.89 -11.67
N SER A 267 23.75 18.88 -11.00
CA SER A 267 23.13 20.04 -11.68
C SER A 267 24.14 21.11 -12.10
N ILE A 268 25.42 20.98 -11.72
CA ILE A 268 26.48 21.96 -12.01
C ILE A 268 27.39 21.49 -13.16
N ASN A 269 27.24 20.28 -13.66
CA ASN A 269 27.95 19.71 -14.80
C ASN A 269 27.06 19.64 -16.04
#